data_c5818cace012e3803a885f972df0b175
#
_entry.id   c5818cace012e3803a885f972df0b175
#
_cell.length_a   1.000
_cell.length_b   1.000
_cell.length_c   1.000
_cell.angle_alpha   90.00
_cell.angle_beta   90.00
_cell.angle_gamma   90.00
#
_symmetry.space_group_name_H-M   'P 1'
#
loop_
_entity.id
_entity.type
_entity.pdbx_description
1 polymer ?
#
loop_
_entity_poly.entity_id
_entity_poly.type
_entity_poly.pdbx_seq_one_letter_code
_entity_poly.pdbx_strand_id
1 'polypeptide(L)'
;MCCESRVVVRDGIEDPKEKEEIQQLLELCDQDFVPPLSHRNSTSQTNWAETEEKTDGIAEYLENICSQHVVLWKEEGVVRAFMTWKDHFNCENLEAYPDSCYLTTLCVWPDYRGQGISEVMYAEAEKDIAAKFPGSRITLRTWSTNGAQEHILDKLGYSL
;
A
#
# COMPACT_ATOMS: atom_id res chain seq x y z
N MET A 1 -11.80 10.80 23.43
CA MET A 1 -10.97 10.90 22.24
C MET A 1 -11.50 9.99 21.13
N CYS A 2 -11.63 10.53 19.97
CA CYS A 2 -12.26 9.83 18.87
C CYS A 2 -11.23 9.08 18.01
N CYS A 3 -11.36 7.75 17.92
CA CYS A 3 -10.49 6.92 17.09
C CYS A 3 -10.65 7.23 15.59
N GLU A 4 -11.79 7.79 15.22
CA GLU A 4 -12.14 8.13 13.82
C GLU A 4 -11.18 9.13 13.20
N SER A 5 -10.58 10.01 14.02
CA SER A 5 -9.66 11.02 13.53
C SER A 5 -8.31 10.46 13.07
N ARG A 6 -8.05 9.17 13.32
CA ARG A 6 -6.79 8.53 12.96
C ARG A 6 -6.73 8.11 11.51
N VAL A 7 -7.86 7.82 10.89
CA VAL A 7 -7.90 7.35 9.51
C VAL A 7 -8.28 8.50 8.59
N VAL A 8 -7.47 8.72 7.55
CA VAL A 8 -7.70 9.75 6.54
C VAL A 8 -7.54 9.12 5.17
N VAL A 9 -8.44 9.44 4.25
CA VAL A 9 -8.42 8.94 2.87
C VAL A 9 -8.11 10.09 1.93
N ARG A 10 -7.20 9.86 0.96
CA ARG A 10 -6.82 10.84 -0.05
C ARG A 10 -6.83 10.20 -1.44
N ASP A 11 -7.04 11.02 -2.47
CA ASP A 11 -6.96 10.58 -3.87
C ASP A 11 -5.61 10.96 -4.51
N GLY A 12 -4.58 10.98 -3.73
CA GLY A 12 -3.22 11.30 -4.14
C GLY A 12 -2.42 11.75 -2.92
N ILE A 13 -1.11 11.71 -3.04
CA ILE A 13 -0.20 12.16 -1.99
C ILE A 13 0.33 13.53 -2.42
N GLU A 14 -0.32 14.60 -1.99
CA GLU A 14 0.01 15.96 -2.40
C GLU A 14 0.52 16.84 -1.27
N ASP A 15 0.06 16.59 -0.04
CA ASP A 15 0.47 17.37 1.12
C ASP A 15 1.95 17.15 1.42
N PRO A 16 2.80 18.19 1.46
CA PRO A 16 4.25 18.03 1.67
C PRO A 16 4.62 17.33 2.96
N LYS A 17 3.89 17.58 4.03
CA LYS A 17 4.15 16.94 5.33
C LYS A 17 3.81 15.45 5.27
N GLU A 18 2.67 15.09 4.71
CA GLU A 18 2.27 13.70 4.53
C GLU A 18 3.26 12.98 3.62
N LYS A 19 3.67 13.62 2.55
CA LYS A 19 4.64 13.05 1.61
C LYS A 19 5.97 12.73 2.30
N GLU A 20 6.46 13.64 3.11
CA GLU A 20 7.71 13.44 3.85
C GLU A 20 7.58 12.28 4.85
N GLU A 21 6.46 12.22 5.57
CA GLU A 21 6.20 11.14 6.54
C GLU A 21 6.08 9.79 5.86
N ILE A 22 5.46 9.74 4.68
CA ILE A 22 5.36 8.52 3.88
C ILE A 22 6.75 8.09 3.38
N GLN A 23 7.58 9.03 2.96
CA GLN A 23 8.95 8.73 2.53
C GLN A 23 9.74 8.10 3.67
N GLN A 24 9.63 8.62 4.89
CA GLN A 24 10.28 8.04 6.06
C GLN A 24 9.81 6.59 6.31
N LEU A 25 8.51 6.33 6.15
CA LEU A 25 7.97 4.98 6.28
C LEU A 25 8.53 4.04 5.21
N LEU A 26 8.63 4.51 3.97
CA LEU A 26 9.22 3.72 2.88
C LEU A 26 10.67 3.35 3.17
N GLU A 27 11.44 4.30 3.69
CA GLU A 27 12.85 4.07 4.06
C GLU A 27 12.97 3.04 5.18
N LEU A 28 12.11 3.12 6.19
CA LEU A 28 12.11 2.18 7.31
C LEU A 28 11.68 0.78 6.91
N CYS A 29 10.75 0.66 5.99
CA CYS A 29 10.15 -0.62 5.61
C CYS A 29 10.80 -1.25 4.38
N ASP A 30 11.71 -0.55 3.71
CA ASP A 30 12.26 -0.96 2.42
C ASP A 30 12.78 -2.41 2.43
N GLN A 31 13.56 -2.77 3.44
CA GLN A 31 14.18 -4.09 3.53
C GLN A 31 13.22 -5.20 3.95
N ASP A 32 12.02 -4.85 4.38
CA ASP A 32 10.99 -5.83 4.72
C ASP A 32 10.26 -6.37 3.48
N PHE A 33 10.47 -5.74 2.33
CA PHE A 33 9.87 -6.14 1.07
C PHE A 33 10.83 -6.98 0.24
N VAL A 34 10.29 -7.92 -0.55
CA VAL A 34 11.05 -8.76 -1.46
C VAL A 34 10.44 -8.64 -2.85
N PRO A 35 11.14 -8.08 -3.83
CA PRO A 35 12.39 -7.31 -3.68
C PRO A 35 12.15 -6.00 -2.93
N PRO A 36 13.20 -5.37 -2.38
CA PRO A 36 13.05 -4.07 -1.71
C PRO A 36 12.34 -3.06 -2.60
N LEU A 37 11.54 -2.19 -1.98
CA LEU A 37 10.78 -1.17 -2.72
C LEU A 37 11.69 -0.29 -3.56
N SER A 38 12.87 0.04 -3.03
CA SER A 38 13.86 0.87 -3.72
C SER A 38 14.44 0.25 -4.99
N HIS A 39 14.26 -1.06 -5.18
CA HIS A 39 14.75 -1.77 -6.37
C HIS A 39 13.68 -1.91 -7.45
N ARG A 40 12.44 -1.58 -7.15
CA ARG A 40 11.31 -1.81 -8.06
C ARG A 40 11.16 -0.70 -9.10
N ASN A 41 10.74 -1.07 -10.29
CA ASN A 41 10.48 -0.12 -11.37
C ASN A 41 9.06 0.46 -11.32
N SER A 42 8.11 -0.31 -10.82
CA SER A 42 6.73 0.16 -10.63
C SER A 42 6.03 -0.67 -9.55
N THR A 43 4.87 -0.22 -9.13
CA THR A 43 4.05 -0.94 -8.14
C THR A 43 3.38 -2.19 -8.72
N SER A 44 3.29 -2.29 -10.05
CA SER A 44 2.60 -3.40 -10.74
C SER A 44 3.52 -4.18 -11.69
N GLN A 45 4.82 -4.06 -11.46
CA GLN A 45 5.84 -4.78 -12.24
C GLN A 45 5.60 -6.29 -12.21
N THR A 46 5.65 -6.95 -13.37
CA THR A 46 5.40 -8.38 -13.48
C THR A 46 6.64 -9.24 -13.34
N ASN A 47 7.79 -8.74 -13.76
CA ASN A 47 9.05 -9.48 -13.69
C ASN A 47 9.92 -8.97 -12.54
N TRP A 48 9.86 -9.66 -11.42
CA TRP A 48 10.62 -9.31 -10.22
C TRP A 48 12.12 -9.61 -10.35
N ALA A 49 12.52 -10.39 -11.36
CA ALA A 49 13.93 -10.67 -11.63
C ALA A 49 14.66 -9.48 -12.28
N GLU A 50 13.93 -8.52 -12.81
CA GLU A 50 14.49 -7.33 -13.45
C GLU A 50 14.71 -6.16 -12.49
N THR A 51 14.66 -6.42 -11.18
CA THR A 51 14.92 -5.38 -10.20
C THR A 51 16.42 -5.18 -10.01
N GLU A 52 16.81 -3.94 -9.74
CA GLU A 52 18.20 -3.59 -9.48
C GLU A 52 18.28 -2.49 -8.43
N GLU A 53 19.41 -2.43 -7.74
CA GLU A 53 19.67 -1.36 -6.78
C GLU A 53 19.77 -0.02 -7.50
N LYS A 54 19.12 1.01 -6.94
CA LYS A 54 19.07 2.37 -7.50
C LYS A 54 19.53 3.38 -6.48
N THR A 55 20.15 4.46 -6.94
CA THR A 55 20.62 5.54 -6.07
C THR A 55 19.45 6.24 -5.36
N ASP A 56 18.38 6.54 -6.09
CA ASP A 56 17.20 7.24 -5.55
C ASP A 56 15.94 6.37 -5.59
N GLY A 57 16.09 5.08 -5.30
CA GLY A 57 15.01 4.11 -5.43
C GLY A 57 13.78 4.42 -4.60
N ILE A 58 13.96 4.92 -3.37
CA ILE A 58 12.82 5.30 -2.50
C ILE A 58 12.10 6.52 -3.09
N ALA A 59 12.83 7.52 -3.55
CA ALA A 59 12.23 8.70 -4.16
C ALA A 59 11.45 8.34 -5.43
N GLU A 60 11.99 7.44 -6.26
CA GLU A 60 11.29 6.93 -7.44
C GLU A 60 10.02 6.18 -7.08
N TYR A 61 10.10 5.33 -6.06
CA TYR A 61 8.92 4.58 -5.61
C TYR A 61 7.84 5.52 -5.09
N LEU A 62 8.23 6.53 -4.32
CA LEU A 62 7.30 7.55 -3.81
C LEU A 62 6.60 8.27 -4.96
N GLU A 63 7.35 8.66 -6.01
CA GLU A 63 6.74 9.28 -7.19
C GLU A 63 5.70 8.36 -7.86
N ASN A 64 5.99 7.05 -7.91
CA ASN A 64 5.06 6.08 -8.47
C ASN A 64 3.75 5.99 -7.70
N ILE A 65 3.78 6.15 -6.39
CA ILE A 65 2.57 6.05 -5.58
C ILE A 65 1.85 7.38 -5.35
N CYS A 66 2.47 8.51 -5.67
CA CYS A 66 1.88 9.84 -5.42
C CYS A 66 0.55 10.06 -6.13
N SER A 67 0.34 9.43 -7.28
CA SER A 67 -0.91 9.55 -8.05
C SER A 67 -1.97 8.51 -7.65
N GLN A 68 -1.65 7.63 -6.72
CA GLN A 68 -2.57 6.57 -6.30
C GLN A 68 -3.48 7.04 -5.16
N HIS A 69 -4.56 6.32 -4.97
CA HIS A 69 -5.41 6.51 -3.79
C HIS A 69 -4.65 6.02 -2.56
N VAL A 70 -4.83 6.68 -1.43
CA VAL A 70 -4.10 6.34 -0.21
C VAL A 70 -5.00 6.41 1.01
N VAL A 71 -4.82 5.44 1.90
CA VAL A 71 -5.41 5.43 3.24
C VAL A 71 -4.27 5.70 4.22
N LEU A 72 -4.44 6.72 5.05
CA LEU A 72 -3.44 7.11 6.05
C LEU A 72 -3.94 6.77 7.44
N TRP A 73 -3.07 6.24 8.29
CA TRP A 73 -3.33 6.09 9.71
C TRP A 73 -2.40 7.05 10.46
N LYS A 74 -2.99 7.99 11.19
CA LYS A 74 -2.22 9.03 11.88
C LYS A 74 -2.30 8.89 13.39
N GLU A 75 -1.18 9.11 14.05
CA GLU A 75 -1.08 9.24 15.49
C GLU A 75 -0.59 10.65 15.79
N GLU A 76 -1.40 11.42 16.54
CA GLU A 76 -1.09 12.82 16.88
C GLU A 76 -0.75 13.66 15.63
N GLY A 77 -1.46 13.43 14.54
CA GLY A 77 -1.28 14.17 13.30
C GLY A 77 -0.10 13.73 12.44
N VAL A 78 0.59 12.66 12.82
CA VAL A 78 1.74 12.12 12.06
C VAL A 78 1.36 10.79 11.42
N VAL A 79 1.68 10.61 10.15
CA VAL A 79 1.42 9.35 9.42
C VAL A 79 2.31 8.25 9.99
N ARG A 80 1.69 7.19 10.52
CA ARG A 80 2.39 6.03 11.07
C ARG A 80 2.10 4.75 10.30
N ALA A 81 1.13 4.77 9.41
CA ALA A 81 0.87 3.69 8.48
C ALA A 81 0.16 4.25 7.25
N PHE A 82 0.36 3.59 6.12
CA PHE A 82 -0.40 3.94 4.92
C PHE A 82 -0.57 2.71 4.04
N MET A 83 -1.63 2.75 3.21
CA MET A 83 -1.87 1.77 2.17
C MET A 83 -2.27 2.52 0.91
N THR A 84 -1.64 2.18 -0.21
CA THR A 84 -1.97 2.74 -1.52
C THR A 84 -2.68 1.71 -2.38
N TRP A 85 -3.54 2.17 -3.29
CA TRP A 85 -4.20 1.32 -4.25
C TRP A 85 -4.45 2.07 -5.56
N LYS A 86 -4.53 1.29 -6.65
CA LYS A 86 -4.82 1.79 -7.99
C LYS A 86 -6.18 1.29 -8.43
N ASP A 87 -6.91 2.14 -9.14
CA ASP A 87 -8.12 1.68 -9.83
C ASP A 87 -7.74 0.95 -11.13
N HIS A 88 -8.71 0.29 -11.74
CA HIS A 88 -8.47 -0.51 -12.93
C HIS A 88 -8.04 0.31 -14.15
N PHE A 89 -8.29 1.61 -14.17
CA PHE A 89 -7.84 2.47 -15.26
C PHE A 89 -6.35 2.78 -15.18
N ASN A 90 -5.77 2.66 -14.01
CA ASN A 90 -4.36 2.95 -13.75
C ASN A 90 -3.53 1.70 -13.45
N CYS A 91 -4.11 0.51 -13.59
CA CYS A 91 -3.42 -0.73 -13.32
C CYS A 91 -2.80 -1.29 -14.60
N GLU A 92 -1.47 -1.44 -14.57
CA GLU A 92 -0.75 -2.15 -15.62
C GLU A 92 -0.80 -3.65 -15.33
N ASN A 93 -0.84 -4.46 -16.39
CA ASN A 93 -0.68 -5.91 -16.27
C ASN A 93 -1.73 -6.65 -15.45
N LEU A 94 -2.96 -6.14 -15.40
CA LEU A 94 -4.07 -6.85 -14.78
C LEU A 94 -5.01 -7.47 -15.80
N GLU A 95 -4.44 -8.08 -16.84
CA GLU A 95 -5.21 -8.70 -17.92
C GLU A 95 -6.18 -9.77 -17.43
N ALA A 96 -5.80 -10.50 -16.38
CA ALA A 96 -6.65 -11.55 -15.81
C ALA A 96 -7.84 -10.98 -15.02
N TYR A 97 -7.73 -9.74 -14.55
CA TYR A 97 -8.75 -9.11 -13.70
C TYR A 97 -8.92 -7.65 -14.07
N PRO A 98 -9.43 -7.36 -15.30
CA PRO A 98 -9.49 -5.97 -15.78
C PRO A 98 -10.45 -5.08 -15.02
N ASP A 99 -11.36 -5.66 -14.24
CA ASP A 99 -12.34 -4.95 -13.43
C ASP A 99 -11.94 -4.86 -11.95
N SER A 100 -10.65 -5.04 -11.66
CA SER A 100 -10.18 -5.04 -10.26
C SER A 100 -9.47 -3.75 -9.89
N CYS A 101 -9.50 -3.43 -8.58
CA CYS A 101 -8.61 -2.45 -7.98
C CYS A 101 -7.46 -3.21 -7.33
N TYR A 102 -6.27 -2.65 -7.42
CA TYR A 102 -5.05 -3.32 -6.99
C TYR A 102 -4.44 -2.61 -5.79
N LEU A 103 -4.29 -3.34 -4.69
CA LEU A 103 -3.60 -2.85 -3.49
C LEU A 103 -2.10 -2.93 -3.74
N THR A 104 -1.41 -1.80 -3.66
CA THR A 104 -0.03 -1.70 -4.12
C THR A 104 1.01 -1.74 -3.00
N THR A 105 0.79 -0.98 -1.92
CA THR A 105 1.79 -0.85 -0.86
C THR A 105 1.12 -0.70 0.50
N LEU A 106 1.64 -1.41 1.49
CA LEU A 106 1.25 -1.25 2.89
C LEU A 106 2.50 -1.13 3.73
N CYS A 107 2.63 -0.02 4.45
CA CYS A 107 3.72 0.19 5.40
C CYS A 107 3.16 0.57 6.76
N VAL A 108 3.71 -0.03 7.82
CA VAL A 108 3.36 0.28 9.20
C VAL A 108 4.65 0.58 9.94
N TRP A 109 4.67 1.71 10.66
CA TRP A 109 5.82 2.08 11.49
C TRP A 109 6.15 0.93 12.45
N PRO A 110 7.42 0.52 12.57
CA PRO A 110 7.78 -0.67 13.34
C PRO A 110 7.21 -0.73 14.75
N ASP A 111 7.21 0.39 15.48
CA ASP A 111 6.70 0.43 16.85
C ASP A 111 5.18 0.24 16.96
N TYR A 112 4.47 0.32 15.84
CA TYR A 112 3.02 0.17 15.80
C TYR A 112 2.58 -1.19 15.25
N ARG A 113 3.53 -2.06 14.90
CA ARG A 113 3.22 -3.40 14.40
C ARG A 113 2.67 -4.29 15.50
N GLY A 114 1.86 -5.27 15.13
CA GLY A 114 1.25 -6.18 16.08
C GLY A 114 0.05 -5.63 16.83
N GLN A 115 -0.48 -4.47 16.42
CA GLN A 115 -1.61 -3.80 17.07
C GLN A 115 -2.88 -3.80 16.21
N GLY A 116 -2.91 -4.59 15.15
CA GLY A 116 -4.07 -4.69 14.27
C GLY A 116 -4.23 -3.54 13.27
N ILE A 117 -3.24 -2.68 13.11
CA ILE A 117 -3.30 -1.53 12.21
C ILE A 117 -3.40 -1.98 10.75
N SER A 118 -2.67 -3.04 10.36
CA SER A 118 -2.76 -3.58 9.00
C SER A 118 -4.19 -3.98 8.65
N GLU A 119 -4.90 -4.62 9.56
CA GLU A 119 -6.30 -5.02 9.33
C GLU A 119 -7.20 -3.80 9.16
N VAL A 120 -6.96 -2.74 9.93
CA VAL A 120 -7.67 -1.46 9.78
C VAL A 120 -7.40 -0.87 8.41
N MET A 121 -6.14 -0.90 7.95
CA MET A 121 -5.77 -0.38 6.62
C MET A 121 -6.50 -1.12 5.51
N TYR A 122 -6.55 -2.46 5.56
CA TYR A 122 -7.29 -3.25 4.59
C TYR A 122 -8.78 -2.90 4.60
N ALA A 123 -9.39 -2.85 5.77
CA ALA A 123 -10.82 -2.53 5.90
C ALA A 123 -11.15 -1.16 5.34
N GLU A 124 -10.34 -0.16 5.62
CA GLU A 124 -10.56 1.20 5.14
C GLU A 124 -10.31 1.33 3.64
N ALA A 125 -9.31 0.62 3.11
CA ALA A 125 -9.08 0.58 1.66
C ALA A 125 -10.26 -0.08 0.95
N GLU A 126 -10.78 -1.18 1.49
CA GLU A 126 -11.95 -1.87 0.92
C GLU A 126 -13.18 -0.97 0.90
N LYS A 127 -13.41 -0.20 1.97
CA LYS A 127 -14.50 0.79 2.03
C LYS A 127 -14.34 1.88 0.98
N ASP A 128 -13.12 2.38 0.82
CA ASP A 128 -12.82 3.43 -0.15
C ASP A 128 -13.04 2.92 -1.59
N ILE A 129 -12.57 1.71 -1.87
CA ILE A 129 -12.77 1.05 -3.17
C ILE A 129 -14.26 0.84 -3.44
N ALA A 130 -15.00 0.33 -2.47
CA ALA A 130 -16.44 0.10 -2.63
C ALA A 130 -17.21 1.39 -2.89
N ALA A 131 -16.80 2.49 -2.28
CA ALA A 131 -17.41 3.80 -2.48
C ALA A 131 -17.16 4.36 -3.88
N LYS A 132 -15.94 4.18 -4.40
CA LYS A 132 -15.52 4.72 -5.70
C LYS A 132 -15.81 3.80 -6.87
N PHE A 133 -15.68 2.49 -6.66
CA PHE A 133 -15.86 1.47 -7.70
C PHE A 133 -16.72 0.32 -7.16
N PRO A 134 -18.03 0.53 -7.01
CA PRO A 134 -18.94 -0.50 -6.47
C PRO A 134 -18.85 -1.79 -7.31
N GLY A 135 -18.72 -2.92 -6.62
CA GLY A 135 -18.64 -4.23 -7.29
C GLY A 135 -17.29 -4.59 -7.85
N SER A 136 -16.29 -3.73 -7.70
CA SER A 136 -14.93 -4.04 -8.15
C SER A 136 -14.31 -5.17 -7.33
N ARG A 137 -13.51 -6.00 -7.99
CA ARG A 137 -12.66 -6.97 -7.32
C ARG A 137 -11.46 -6.24 -6.70
N ILE A 138 -10.90 -6.83 -5.67
CA ILE A 138 -9.70 -6.30 -5.03
C ILE A 138 -8.61 -7.36 -5.16
N THR A 139 -7.49 -6.97 -5.75
CA THR A 139 -6.35 -7.86 -5.97
C THR A 139 -5.09 -7.28 -5.34
N LEU A 140 -4.16 -8.13 -5.01
CA LEU A 140 -2.83 -7.76 -4.55
C LEU A 140 -1.87 -8.92 -4.78
N ARG A 141 -0.59 -8.65 -4.60
CA ARG A 141 0.46 -9.68 -4.69
C ARG A 141 1.28 -9.68 -3.41
N THR A 142 1.67 -10.86 -2.98
CA THR A 142 2.61 -11.04 -1.89
C THR A 142 3.47 -12.26 -2.17
N TRP A 143 4.63 -12.33 -1.54
CA TRP A 143 5.47 -13.52 -1.67
C TRP A 143 4.93 -14.64 -0.80
N SER A 144 5.05 -15.88 -1.29
CA SER A 144 4.63 -17.06 -0.56
C SER A 144 5.42 -17.29 0.74
N THR A 145 6.59 -16.65 0.86
CA THR A 145 7.42 -16.69 2.06
C THR A 145 7.00 -15.69 3.12
N ASN A 146 6.09 -14.78 2.80
CA ASN A 146 5.57 -13.80 3.76
C ASN A 146 4.37 -14.36 4.51
N GLY A 147 4.64 -15.28 5.46
CA GLY A 147 3.60 -15.97 6.21
C GLY A 147 2.69 -15.06 7.04
N ALA A 148 3.25 -13.98 7.60
CA ALA A 148 2.46 -13.02 8.38
C ALA A 148 1.40 -12.34 7.51
N GLN A 149 1.79 -11.92 6.30
CA GLN A 149 0.89 -11.27 5.36
C GLN A 149 -0.17 -12.24 4.85
N GLU A 150 0.22 -13.46 4.50
CA GLU A 150 -0.72 -14.49 4.07
C GLU A 150 -1.75 -14.81 5.14
N HIS A 151 -1.33 -14.86 6.40
CA HIS A 151 -2.22 -15.11 7.52
C HIS A 151 -3.29 -14.03 7.65
N ILE A 152 -2.87 -12.75 7.54
CA ILE A 152 -3.80 -11.62 7.57
C ILE A 152 -4.79 -11.68 6.40
N LEU A 153 -4.29 -11.98 5.21
CA LEU A 153 -5.13 -12.06 4.01
C LEU A 153 -6.16 -13.18 4.11
N ASP A 154 -5.74 -14.34 4.60
CA ASP A 154 -6.64 -15.49 4.81
C ASP A 154 -7.74 -15.13 5.81
N LYS A 155 -7.37 -14.49 6.91
CA LYS A 155 -8.31 -14.03 7.94
C LYS A 155 -9.33 -13.02 7.38
N LEU A 156 -8.92 -12.18 6.44
CA LEU A 156 -9.78 -11.17 5.81
C LEU A 156 -10.60 -11.71 4.63
N GLY A 157 -10.43 -12.98 4.28
CA GLY A 157 -11.22 -13.62 3.23
C GLY A 157 -10.63 -13.57 1.83
N TYR A 158 -9.36 -13.19 1.69
CA TYR A 158 -8.69 -13.24 0.39
C TYR A 158 -8.31 -14.67 0.05
N SER A 159 -8.33 -15.01 -1.23
CA SER A 159 -7.94 -16.32 -1.73
C SER A 159 -6.85 -16.21 -2.79
N LEU A 160 -6.03 -17.26 -2.85
CA LEU A 160 -4.97 -17.36 -3.85
C LEU A 160 -5.53 -17.68 -5.24
#